data_7921ae60c4be64a4988cef69fd76fc57
#
_entry.id   7921ae60c4be64a4988cef69fd76fc57
#
_cell.length_a   1.000
_cell.length_b   1.000
_cell.length_c   1.000
_cell.angle_alpha   90.00
_cell.angle_beta   90.00
_cell.angle_gamma   90.00
#
_symmetry.space_group_name_H-M   'P 1'
#
loop_
_entity.id
_entity.type
_entity.pdbx_description
1 polymer ?
#
loop_
_entity_poly.entity_id
_entity_poly.type
_entity_poly.pdbx_seq_one_letter_code
_entity_poly.pdbx_strand_id
1 'polypeptide(L)'
;VFNSPNPVTNQTTFFVQHNRPRELLEANLYIFTMDGKRIWHTSQDVFSTGYLLNSIRWEATSYSGQKVNKGTYLYTIELISSLSQSTDTFSAKLIIE
;
A
#
# COMPACT_ATOMS: atom_id res chain seq x y z
N VAL A 1 -9.15 0.69 4.32
CA VAL A 1 -8.14 0.13 3.42
C VAL A 1 -8.18 -1.39 3.44
N PHE A 2 -8.01 -2.00 2.30
CA PHE A 2 -7.89 -3.44 2.18
C PHE A 2 -7.07 -3.78 0.93
N ASN A 3 -6.67 -5.03 0.82
CA ASN A 3 -5.96 -5.53 -0.36
C ASN A 3 -6.67 -6.75 -0.92
N SER A 4 -6.58 -6.93 -2.23
CA SER A 4 -7.19 -8.09 -2.92
C SER A 4 -6.26 -8.54 -4.05
N PRO A 5 -6.02 -9.85 -4.16
CA PRO A 5 -6.46 -10.92 -3.27
C PRO A 5 -5.77 -10.89 -1.90
N ASN A 6 -6.44 -11.39 -0.90
CA ASN A 6 -5.90 -11.62 0.44
C ASN A 6 -6.57 -12.90 0.97
N PRO A 7 -5.86 -14.06 1.09
CA PRO A 7 -4.39 -14.18 1.02
C PRO A 7 -3.79 -13.89 -0.34
N VAL A 8 -2.53 -13.46 -0.32
CA VAL A 8 -1.76 -13.09 -1.52
C VAL A 8 -0.96 -14.30 -2.00
N THR A 9 -1.06 -14.61 -3.29
CA THR A 9 -0.24 -15.68 -3.89
C THR A 9 0.89 -15.11 -4.74
N ASN A 10 0.57 -14.24 -5.71
CA ASN A 10 1.55 -13.66 -6.62
C ASN A 10 1.64 -12.15 -6.48
N GLN A 11 0.51 -11.49 -6.42
CA GLN A 11 0.43 -10.05 -6.32
C GLN A 11 -0.87 -9.65 -5.64
N THR A 12 -0.93 -8.43 -5.17
CA THR A 12 -2.13 -7.86 -4.59
C THR A 12 -2.27 -6.40 -4.98
N THR A 13 -3.51 -5.93 -5.02
CA THR A 13 -3.84 -4.52 -5.24
C THR A 13 -4.40 -3.95 -3.96
N PHE A 14 -3.98 -2.75 -3.60
CA PHE A 14 -4.45 -2.06 -2.40
C PHE A 14 -5.57 -1.11 -2.77
N PHE A 15 -6.63 -1.15 -1.97
CA PHE A 15 -7.81 -0.30 -2.13
C PHE A 15 -7.90 0.63 -0.95
N VAL A 16 -7.90 1.93 -1.24
CA VAL A 16 -7.89 2.97 -0.21
C VAL A 16 -9.03 3.93 -0.48
N GLN A 17 -9.92 4.08 0.51
CA GLN A 17 -10.89 5.18 0.49
C GLN A 17 -10.25 6.41 1.12
N HIS A 18 -10.35 7.54 0.43
CA HIS A 18 -9.75 8.79 0.87
C HIS A 18 -10.74 9.95 0.65
N ASN A 19 -10.44 11.10 1.21
CA ASN A 19 -11.29 12.27 1.10
C ASN A 19 -10.62 13.41 0.32
N ARG A 20 -9.74 13.07 -0.61
CA ARG A 20 -9.00 14.02 -1.47
C ARG A 20 -9.25 13.75 -2.95
N PRO A 21 -10.52 13.73 -3.43
CA PRO A 21 -10.77 13.50 -4.85
C PRO A 21 -10.21 14.63 -5.69
N ARG A 22 -9.74 14.31 -6.88
CA ARG A 22 -9.21 15.26 -7.86
C ARG A 22 -7.97 16.01 -7.40
N GLU A 23 -7.24 15.46 -6.44
CA GLU A 23 -5.93 15.99 -6.04
C GLU A 23 -4.85 15.02 -6.49
N LEU A 24 -3.71 15.57 -6.88
CA LEU A 24 -2.53 14.75 -7.10
C LEU A 24 -1.93 14.40 -5.74
N LEU A 25 -1.79 13.11 -5.50
CA LEU A 25 -1.31 12.59 -4.22
C LEU A 25 -0.01 11.84 -4.43
N GLU A 26 0.90 11.95 -3.46
CA GLU A 26 2.03 11.03 -3.38
C GLU A 26 1.61 9.87 -2.50
N ALA A 27 1.65 8.66 -3.04
CA ALA A 27 1.28 7.45 -2.32
C ALA A 27 2.54 6.65 -1.99
N ASN A 28 2.76 6.41 -0.71
CA ASN A 28 3.87 5.60 -0.22
C ASN A 28 3.31 4.32 0.39
N LEU A 29 3.81 3.17 -0.11
CA LEU A 29 3.47 1.86 0.41
C LEU A 29 4.67 1.31 1.16
N TYR A 30 4.45 0.86 2.39
CA TYR A 30 5.46 0.23 3.23
C TYR A 30 4.96 -1.15 3.64
N ILE A 31 5.79 -2.16 3.49
CA ILE A 31 5.49 -3.53 3.93
C ILE A 31 6.46 -3.91 5.04
N PHE A 32 5.92 -4.44 6.13
CA PHE A 32 6.71 -4.82 7.32
C PHE A 32 6.44 -6.26 7.70
N THR A 33 7.45 -6.91 8.26
CA THR A 33 7.24 -8.15 9.00
C THR A 33 6.50 -7.85 10.30
N MET A 34 5.98 -8.88 10.98
CA MET A 34 5.23 -8.69 12.22
C MET A 34 6.10 -8.15 13.35
N ASP A 35 7.42 -8.32 13.28
CA ASP A 35 8.35 -7.75 14.26
C ASP A 35 8.81 -6.33 13.90
N GLY A 36 8.22 -5.73 12.85
CA GLY A 36 8.46 -4.33 12.52
C GLY A 36 9.57 -4.06 11.53
N LYS A 37 10.17 -5.09 10.93
CA LYS A 37 11.21 -4.90 9.94
C LYS A 37 10.59 -4.55 8.58
N ARG A 38 11.00 -3.41 8.01
CA ARG A 38 10.51 -2.99 6.70
C ARG A 38 11.20 -3.80 5.61
N ILE A 39 10.42 -4.48 4.77
CA ILE A 39 10.92 -5.34 3.69
C ILE A 39 10.64 -4.78 2.30
N TRP A 40 9.77 -3.80 2.19
CA TRP A 40 9.45 -3.17 0.91
C TRP A 40 8.95 -1.75 1.11
N HIS A 41 9.28 -0.89 0.16
CA HIS A 41 8.76 0.48 0.08
C HIS A 41 8.67 0.87 -1.39
N THR A 42 7.57 1.48 -1.77
CA THR A 42 7.44 2.10 -3.08
C THR A 42 6.67 3.40 -2.95
N SER A 43 6.95 4.31 -3.88
CA SER A 43 6.32 5.63 -3.93
C SER A 43 5.85 5.88 -5.34
N GLN A 44 4.64 6.41 -5.48
CA GLN A 44 4.11 6.78 -6.78
C GLN A 44 3.17 7.97 -6.63
N ASP A 45 3.06 8.75 -7.71
CA ASP A 45 2.06 9.79 -7.80
C ASP A 45 0.76 9.17 -8.29
N VAL A 46 -0.34 9.49 -7.65
CA VAL A 46 -1.66 8.96 -7.97
C VAL A 46 -2.67 10.09 -8.08
N PHE A 47 -3.65 9.89 -8.94
CA PHE A 47 -4.76 10.82 -9.11
C PHE A 47 -6.04 10.00 -9.19
N SER A 48 -7.00 10.34 -8.36
CA SER A 48 -8.29 9.67 -8.33
C SER A 48 -9.39 10.72 -8.47
N THR A 49 -10.29 10.52 -9.43
CA THR A 49 -11.44 11.43 -9.59
C THR A 49 -12.51 11.20 -8.55
N GLY A 50 -12.51 10.04 -7.91
CA GLY A 50 -13.44 9.68 -6.85
C GLY A 50 -12.72 9.51 -5.52
N TYR A 51 -13.38 8.80 -4.62
CA TYR A 51 -12.90 8.58 -3.25
C TYR A 51 -12.21 7.24 -3.07
N LEU A 52 -12.11 6.43 -4.12
CA LEU A 52 -11.45 5.12 -4.07
C LEU A 52 -10.20 5.14 -4.92
N LEU A 53 -9.07 4.79 -4.30
CA LEU A 53 -7.79 4.60 -4.96
C LEU A 53 -7.52 3.10 -5.05
N ASN A 54 -7.16 2.61 -6.25
CA ASN A 54 -6.91 1.20 -6.49
C ASN A 54 -5.74 0.93 -7.44
N SER A 55 -4.80 1.86 -7.53
CA SER A 55 -3.68 1.77 -8.46
C SER A 55 -2.38 1.30 -7.81
N ILE A 56 -2.36 1.06 -6.50
CA ILE A 56 -1.17 0.63 -5.79
C ILE A 56 -1.11 -0.89 -5.79
N ARG A 57 0.00 -1.46 -6.28
CA ARG A 57 0.20 -2.90 -6.39
C ARG A 57 1.50 -3.33 -5.74
N TRP A 58 1.54 -4.59 -5.31
CA TRP A 58 2.73 -5.21 -4.78
C TRP A 58 2.81 -6.65 -5.27
N GLU A 59 3.99 -7.07 -5.70
CA GLU A 59 4.20 -8.38 -6.28
C GLU A 59 4.77 -9.39 -5.28
N ALA A 60 4.57 -9.14 -3.99
CA ALA A 60 4.99 -10.01 -2.90
C ALA A 60 6.50 -10.26 -2.90
N THR A 61 7.28 -9.21 -3.17
CA THR A 61 8.74 -9.26 -3.18
C THR A 61 9.33 -8.33 -2.14
N SER A 62 10.53 -8.66 -1.68
CA SER A 62 11.32 -7.80 -0.79
C SER A 62 12.26 -6.92 -1.62
N TYR A 63 13.06 -6.09 -0.94
CA TYR A 63 14.06 -5.24 -1.59
C TYR A 63 15.07 -6.01 -2.44
N SER A 64 15.31 -7.29 -2.11
CA SER A 64 16.21 -8.11 -2.89
C SER A 64 15.60 -8.65 -4.19
N GLY A 65 14.30 -8.40 -4.40
CA GLY A 65 13.57 -8.93 -5.56
C GLY A 65 13.09 -10.36 -5.38
N GLN A 66 13.35 -10.98 -4.25
CA GLN A 66 12.91 -12.35 -3.98
C GLN A 66 11.48 -12.35 -3.41
N LYS A 67 10.73 -13.40 -3.72
CA LYS A 67 9.40 -13.58 -3.15
C LYS A 67 9.50 -13.71 -1.63
N VAL A 68 8.60 -13.05 -0.93
CA VAL A 68 8.56 -13.13 0.53
C VAL A 68 7.99 -14.47 0.98
N ASN A 69 8.37 -14.89 2.18
CA ASN A 69 7.87 -16.13 2.77
C ASN A 69 6.39 -16.01 3.11
N LYS A 70 5.70 -17.15 3.10
CA LYS A 70 4.31 -17.18 3.56
C LYS A 70 4.22 -16.75 5.01
N GLY A 71 3.15 -16.09 5.36
CA GLY A 71 2.93 -15.58 6.70
C GLY A 71 2.11 -14.32 6.72
N THR A 72 2.03 -13.70 7.88
CA THR A 72 1.30 -12.45 8.08
C THR A 72 2.27 -11.28 8.08
N TYR A 73 1.87 -10.21 7.38
CA TYR A 73 2.65 -8.99 7.25
C TYR A 73 1.78 -7.80 7.58
N LEU A 74 2.42 -6.68 7.91
CA LEU A 74 1.75 -5.40 8.11
C LEU A 74 2.05 -4.52 6.91
N TYR A 75 1.08 -3.70 6.51
CA TYR A 75 1.35 -2.68 5.51
C TYR A 75 0.79 -1.33 5.97
N THR A 76 1.44 -0.28 5.49
CA THR A 76 1.03 1.10 5.72
C THR A 76 1.01 1.81 4.38
N ILE A 77 -0.06 2.54 4.12
CA ILE A 77 -0.17 3.41 2.95
C ILE A 77 -0.31 4.83 3.45
N GLU A 78 0.54 5.70 2.95
CA GLU A 78 0.56 7.12 3.28
C GLU A 78 0.19 7.91 2.03
N LEU A 79 -0.83 8.73 2.12
CA LEU A 79 -1.24 9.64 1.03
C LEU A 79 -0.92 11.06 1.44
N ILE A 80 -0.06 11.71 0.65
CA ILE A 80 0.39 13.07 0.92
C ILE A 80 -0.16 13.99 -0.17
N SER A 81 -0.88 15.02 0.24
CA SER A 81 -1.38 16.07 -0.66
C SER A 81 -0.61 17.34 -0.42
N SER A 82 0.13 17.81 -1.44
CA SER A 82 0.77 19.12 -1.36
C SER A 82 -0.24 20.26 -1.50
N LEU A 83 -1.34 20.01 -2.22
CA LEU A 83 -2.41 21.00 -2.37
C LEU A 83 -3.09 21.31 -1.04
N SER A 84 -3.47 20.25 -0.30
CA SER A 84 -4.13 20.39 1.00
C SER A 84 -3.15 20.44 2.16
N GLN A 85 -1.85 20.22 1.91
CA GLN A 85 -0.81 20.12 2.94
C GLN A 85 -1.19 19.12 4.03
N SER A 86 -1.69 17.96 3.61
CA SER A 86 -2.18 16.94 4.52
C SER A 86 -1.58 15.58 4.22
N THR A 87 -1.53 14.74 5.24
CA THR A 87 -1.06 13.36 5.16
C THR A 87 -2.09 12.47 5.82
N ASP A 88 -2.57 11.47 5.07
CA ASP A 88 -3.46 10.45 5.60
C ASP A 88 -2.72 9.12 5.61
N THR A 89 -2.82 8.38 6.71
CA THR A 89 -2.11 7.12 6.89
C THR A 89 -3.10 6.00 7.18
N PHE A 90 -2.92 4.88 6.47
CA PHE A 90 -3.78 3.71 6.59
C PHE A 90 -2.89 2.49 6.84
N SER A 91 -3.28 1.64 7.78
CA SER A 91 -2.50 0.43 8.10
C SER A 91 -3.43 -0.77 8.26
N ALA A 92 -2.96 -1.92 7.85
CA ALA A 92 -3.68 -3.17 8.00
C ALA A 92 -2.71 -4.35 7.89
N LYS A 93 -3.25 -5.56 8.04
CA LYS A 93 -2.50 -6.81 7.88
C LYS A 93 -2.84 -7.43 6.53
N LEU A 94 -1.88 -8.18 5.99
CA LEU A 94 -2.11 -9.03 4.85
C LEU A 94 -1.47 -10.41 5.10
N ILE A 95 -1.93 -11.40 4.36
CA ILE A 95 -1.47 -12.77 4.49
C ILE A 95 -0.85 -13.18 3.16
N ILE A 96 0.37 -13.69 3.21
CA ILE A 96 1.04 -14.31 2.07
C ILE A 96 0.85 -15.82 2.18
N GLU A 97 0.35 -16.39 1.12
CA GLU A 97 0.06 -17.82 1.04
C GLU A 97 1.00 -18.56 0.11
#